data_e96a7dad44df3bee9ce7c7214ad6356a
#
_entry.id   e96a7dad44df3bee9ce7c7214ad6356a
#
_cell.length_a   1.000
_cell.length_b   1.000
_cell.length_c   1.000
_cell.angle_alpha   90.00
_cell.angle_beta   90.00
_cell.angle_gamma   90.00
#
_symmetry.space_group_name_H-M   'P 1'
#
loop_
_entity.id
_entity.type
_entity.pdbx_description
1 polymer ?
#
loop_
_entity_poly.entity_id
_entity_poly.type
_entity_poly.pdbx_seq_one_letter_code
_entity_poly.pdbx_strand_id
1 'polypeptide(L)'
;MRGLAALVLLLVLLPVPRPADACDCIRLQPLSAAVRKEAPFIFEGKVVEIVERSLHTLRTTSGGGSSETKPMGREVVFEVLRSWNGVTARRLEVSAEVSDCMYPFAIDHTYVVFAWKDAKGGPAASICTRTMESSKAGEVIAALGPATAPKSL
;
A
#
# COMPACT_ATOMS: atom_id res chain seq x y z
N MET A 1 -19.13 -19.82 -50.62
CA MET A 1 -18.64 -20.35 -49.34
C MET A 1 -17.16 -20.05 -49.04
N ARG A 2 -16.37 -19.45 -49.92
CA ARG A 2 -14.93 -19.11 -49.73
C ARG A 2 -14.69 -17.81 -48.92
N GLY A 3 -15.66 -16.90 -48.87
CA GLY A 3 -15.50 -15.62 -48.15
C GLY A 3 -15.69 -15.67 -46.64
N LEU A 4 -16.49 -16.59 -46.08
CA LEU A 4 -16.70 -16.72 -44.67
C LEU A 4 -15.50 -17.26 -43.88
N ALA A 5 -14.75 -18.18 -44.50
CA ALA A 5 -13.54 -18.75 -43.87
C ALA A 5 -12.43 -17.73 -43.67
N ALA A 6 -12.28 -16.76 -44.59
CA ALA A 6 -11.27 -15.71 -44.49
C ALA A 6 -11.61 -14.69 -43.37
N LEU A 7 -12.89 -14.40 -43.17
CA LEU A 7 -13.33 -13.46 -42.12
C LEU A 7 -13.12 -14.01 -40.73
N VAL A 8 -13.34 -15.32 -40.50
CA VAL A 8 -13.13 -15.98 -39.21
C VAL A 8 -11.65 -16.03 -38.86
N LEU A 9 -10.75 -16.23 -39.84
CA LEU A 9 -9.30 -16.27 -39.61
C LEU A 9 -8.74 -14.91 -39.20
N LEU A 10 -9.33 -13.81 -39.68
CA LEU A 10 -8.89 -12.45 -39.37
C LEU A 10 -9.27 -12.05 -37.93
N LEU A 11 -10.36 -12.59 -37.38
CA LEU A 11 -10.80 -12.30 -36.01
C LEU A 11 -9.90 -12.93 -34.93
N VAL A 12 -9.20 -14.01 -35.25
CA VAL A 12 -8.32 -14.73 -34.28
C VAL A 12 -6.98 -14.01 -34.07
N LEU A 13 -6.61 -13.07 -34.95
CA LEU A 13 -5.36 -12.32 -34.89
C LEU A 13 -5.45 -10.98 -34.15
N LEU A 14 -6.62 -10.64 -33.57
CA LEU A 14 -6.74 -9.44 -32.74
C LEU A 14 -5.90 -9.62 -31.47
N PRO A 15 -4.95 -8.73 -31.17
CA PRO A 15 -4.19 -8.80 -29.94
C PRO A 15 -5.16 -8.68 -28.77
N VAL A 16 -5.23 -9.71 -27.92
CA VAL A 16 -5.97 -9.64 -26.67
C VAL A 16 -5.36 -8.53 -25.84
N PRO A 17 -6.12 -7.47 -25.46
CA PRO A 17 -5.59 -6.41 -24.60
C PRO A 17 -5.12 -7.06 -23.31
N ARG A 18 -3.82 -6.97 -23.02
CA ARG A 18 -3.29 -7.34 -21.70
C ARG A 18 -3.81 -6.33 -20.72
N PRO A 19 -4.30 -6.77 -19.53
CA PRO A 19 -4.58 -5.83 -18.45
C PRO A 19 -3.29 -5.03 -18.20
N ALA A 20 -3.37 -3.71 -18.26
CA ALA A 20 -2.27 -2.87 -17.84
C ALA A 20 -2.12 -3.06 -16.33
N ASP A 21 -0.96 -3.55 -15.87
CA ASP A 21 -0.63 -3.48 -14.45
C ASP A 21 -0.52 -2.00 -14.12
N ALA A 22 -1.53 -1.49 -13.40
CA ALA A 22 -1.65 -0.08 -13.09
C ALA A 22 -0.61 0.39 -12.06
N CYS A 23 0.10 -0.56 -11.42
CA CYS A 23 1.15 -0.28 -10.45
C CYS A 23 2.51 -0.78 -10.93
N ASP A 24 3.37 0.13 -11.38
CA ASP A 24 4.75 -0.17 -11.75
C ASP A 24 5.68 0.10 -10.56
N CYS A 25 6.04 -0.96 -9.86
CA CYS A 25 6.94 -0.89 -8.71
C CYS A 25 8.40 -1.05 -9.13
N ILE A 26 9.28 -0.22 -8.60
CA ILE A 26 10.73 -0.45 -8.70
C ILE A 26 11.04 -1.78 -8.02
N ARG A 27 11.80 -2.66 -8.71
CA ARG A 27 12.17 -3.96 -8.17
C ARG A 27 12.94 -3.80 -6.86
N LEU A 28 12.44 -4.43 -5.80
CA LEU A 28 13.11 -4.45 -4.51
C LEU A 28 14.48 -5.14 -4.63
N GLN A 29 15.48 -4.58 -3.96
CA GLN A 29 16.81 -5.21 -3.87
C GLN A 29 16.72 -6.57 -3.16
N PRO A 30 17.64 -7.52 -3.45
CA PRO A 30 17.74 -8.75 -2.68
C PRO A 30 17.86 -8.47 -1.18
N LEU A 31 17.28 -9.33 -0.35
CA LEU A 31 17.35 -9.20 1.09
C LEU A 31 18.82 -9.26 1.57
N SER A 32 19.24 -8.28 2.33
CA SER A 32 20.61 -8.15 2.83
C SER A 32 20.64 -7.51 4.21
N ALA A 33 21.80 -7.46 4.85
CA ALA A 33 21.98 -6.74 6.10
C ALA A 33 21.71 -5.22 5.99
N ALA A 34 21.64 -4.67 4.78
CA ALA A 34 21.29 -3.27 4.54
C ALA A 34 19.78 -3.01 4.55
N VAL A 35 18.94 -4.03 4.72
CA VAL A 35 17.46 -3.94 4.70
C VAL A 35 16.90 -2.86 5.64
N ARG A 36 17.56 -2.58 6.76
CA ARG A 36 17.20 -1.47 7.67
C ARG A 36 17.27 -0.08 7.03
N LYS A 37 18.03 0.08 5.95
CA LYS A 37 18.20 1.36 5.24
C LYS A 37 17.18 1.55 4.11
N GLU A 38 16.37 0.54 3.81
CA GLU A 38 15.41 0.59 2.71
C GLU A 38 14.25 1.57 2.97
N ALA A 39 13.92 1.82 4.24
CA ALA A 39 12.84 2.74 4.59
C ALA A 39 13.16 3.53 5.88
N PRO A 40 12.70 4.78 5.96
CA PRO A 40 12.86 5.60 7.17
C PRO A 40 12.02 5.10 8.35
N PHE A 41 10.93 4.36 8.09
CA PHE A 41 10.10 3.74 9.11
C PHE A 41 10.02 2.24 8.86
N ILE A 42 10.48 1.43 9.84
CA ILE A 42 10.38 -0.03 9.79
C ILE A 42 9.92 -0.52 11.14
N PHE A 43 8.75 -1.14 11.17
CA PHE A 43 8.15 -1.63 12.42
C PHE A 43 7.27 -2.86 12.16
N GLU A 44 6.97 -3.60 13.21
CA GLU A 44 5.92 -4.59 13.24
C GLU A 44 4.76 -4.04 14.07
N GLY A 45 3.57 -4.14 13.53
CA GLY A 45 2.39 -3.64 14.21
C GLY A 45 1.11 -4.36 13.79
N LYS A 46 0.16 -4.39 14.72
CA LYS A 46 -1.19 -4.89 14.49
C LYS A 46 -2.08 -3.75 14.02
N VAL A 47 -2.85 -3.95 12.96
CA VAL A 47 -3.86 -2.98 12.52
C VAL A 47 -5.03 -2.98 13.50
N VAL A 48 -5.31 -1.83 14.10
CA VAL A 48 -6.40 -1.66 15.07
C VAL A 48 -7.55 -0.81 14.54
N GLU A 49 -7.30 -0.01 13.49
CA GLU A 49 -8.31 0.87 12.91
C GLU A 49 -7.94 1.20 11.45
N ILE A 50 -8.95 1.32 10.59
CA ILE A 50 -8.80 1.82 9.22
C ILE A 50 -9.83 2.93 9.03
N VAL A 51 -9.34 4.14 8.74
CA VAL A 51 -10.18 5.33 8.49
C VAL A 51 -10.16 5.66 7.01
N GLU A 52 -11.31 5.54 6.36
CA GLU A 52 -11.47 5.97 4.96
C GLU A 52 -11.55 7.50 4.90
N ARG A 53 -10.70 8.10 4.08
CA ARG A 53 -10.76 9.54 3.81
C ARG A 53 -11.51 9.79 2.51
N SER A 54 -12.45 10.71 2.55
CA SER A 54 -13.18 11.15 1.37
C SER A 54 -13.31 12.67 1.35
N LEU A 55 -13.27 13.24 0.14
CA LEU A 55 -13.57 14.64 -0.11
C LEU A 55 -14.99 14.75 -0.65
N HIS A 56 -15.86 15.48 0.05
CA HIS A 56 -17.18 15.86 -0.42
C HIS A 56 -17.07 17.17 -1.21
N THR A 57 -17.28 17.13 -2.51
CA THR A 57 -17.32 18.33 -3.35
C THR A 57 -18.76 18.64 -3.72
N LEU A 58 -19.23 19.81 -3.31
CA LEU A 58 -20.51 20.37 -3.75
C LEU A 58 -20.26 21.22 -4.99
N ARG A 59 -20.81 20.81 -6.14
CA ARG A 59 -20.88 21.62 -7.34
C ARG A 59 -22.29 22.19 -7.49
N THR A 60 -22.39 23.52 -7.43
CA THR A 60 -23.65 24.22 -7.72
C THR A 60 -23.56 24.79 -9.12
N THR A 61 -24.45 24.41 -10.00
CA THR A 61 -24.60 24.95 -11.35
C THR A 61 -26.00 25.55 -11.51
N SER A 62 -26.21 26.40 -12.52
CA SER A 62 -27.52 27.03 -12.80
C SER A 62 -28.66 26.05 -13.10
N GLY A 63 -28.41 24.77 -13.20
CA GLY A 63 -29.41 23.71 -13.45
C GLY A 63 -29.59 22.72 -12.29
N GLY A 64 -28.94 22.93 -11.15
CA GLY A 64 -28.99 22.03 -9.98
C GLY A 64 -27.63 21.82 -9.34
N GLY A 65 -27.61 21.34 -8.10
CA GLY A 65 -26.41 20.93 -7.38
C GLY A 65 -26.14 19.45 -7.54
N SER A 66 -24.90 19.07 -7.82
CA SER A 66 -24.44 17.67 -7.71
C SER A 66 -23.46 17.56 -6.55
N SER A 67 -23.61 16.49 -5.76
CA SER A 67 -22.66 16.10 -4.73
C SER A 67 -21.82 14.95 -5.25
N GLU A 68 -20.50 15.13 -5.26
CA GLU A 68 -19.55 14.08 -5.61
C GLU A 68 -18.68 13.77 -4.39
N THR A 69 -18.58 12.49 -4.03
CA THR A 69 -17.68 12.01 -2.99
C THR A 69 -16.49 11.33 -3.67
N LYS A 70 -15.32 11.94 -3.55
CA LYS A 70 -14.08 11.38 -4.09
C LYS A 70 -13.28 10.72 -2.96
N PRO A 71 -12.94 9.42 -3.06
CA PRO A 71 -12.05 8.80 -2.09
C PRO A 71 -10.66 9.44 -2.20
N MET A 72 -10.05 9.77 -1.05
CA MET A 72 -8.73 10.42 -0.98
C MET A 72 -7.65 9.52 -0.39
N GLY A 73 -8.00 8.35 0.14
CA GLY A 73 -7.06 7.44 0.76
C GLY A 73 -7.60 6.84 2.04
N ARG A 74 -6.72 6.08 2.68
CA ARG A 74 -6.95 5.47 3.99
C ARG A 74 -5.89 5.94 4.97
N GLU A 75 -6.26 6.08 6.22
CA GLU A 75 -5.33 6.07 7.34
C GLU A 75 -5.48 4.76 8.07
N VAL A 76 -4.36 4.07 8.21
CA VAL A 76 -4.29 2.78 8.87
C VAL A 76 -3.58 2.98 10.20
N VAL A 77 -4.27 2.70 11.28
CA VAL A 77 -3.74 2.86 12.65
C VAL A 77 -3.20 1.53 13.13
N PHE A 78 -1.94 1.54 13.52
CA PHE A 78 -1.24 0.39 14.07
C PHE A 78 -1.03 0.51 15.57
N GLU A 79 -1.22 -0.58 16.29
CA GLU A 79 -0.55 -0.81 17.56
C GLU A 79 0.83 -1.40 17.27
N VAL A 80 1.88 -0.61 17.53
CA VAL A 80 3.27 -1.00 17.26
C VAL A 80 3.74 -1.99 18.31
N LEU A 81 4.18 -3.16 17.86
CA LEU A 81 4.69 -4.23 18.72
C LEU A 81 6.20 -4.11 18.93
N ARG A 82 6.93 -3.79 17.86
CA ARG A 82 8.37 -3.55 17.86
C ARG A 82 8.80 -2.70 16.67
N SER A 83 9.94 -2.05 16.78
CA SER A 83 10.47 -1.15 15.76
C SER A 83 11.95 -1.43 15.47
N TRP A 84 12.33 -1.29 14.21
CA TRP A 84 13.72 -1.36 13.75
C TRP A 84 14.25 -0.02 13.30
N ASN A 85 13.37 0.88 12.83
CA ASN A 85 13.76 2.21 12.37
C ASN A 85 12.61 3.22 12.51
N GLY A 86 12.93 4.43 12.95
CA GLY A 86 12.08 5.64 12.87
C GLY A 86 10.81 5.68 13.69
N VAL A 87 10.44 4.60 14.41
CA VAL A 87 9.20 4.54 15.18
C VAL A 87 9.49 4.32 16.66
N THR A 88 8.98 5.21 17.50
CA THR A 88 9.06 5.11 18.96
C THR A 88 7.69 5.08 19.64
N ALA A 89 6.65 5.51 18.94
CA ALA A 89 5.29 5.56 19.45
C ALA A 89 4.65 4.16 19.48
N ARG A 90 3.80 3.90 20.47
CA ARG A 90 3.02 2.66 20.57
C ARG A 90 1.85 2.62 19.60
N ARG A 91 1.31 3.77 19.21
CA ARG A 91 0.24 3.92 18.22
C ARG A 91 0.76 4.79 17.07
N LEU A 92 0.59 4.32 15.84
CA LEU A 92 1.10 4.98 14.65
C LEU A 92 0.06 4.97 13.55
N GLU A 93 -0.15 6.12 12.94
CA GLU A 93 -0.97 6.25 11.73
C GLU A 93 -0.09 6.17 10.50
N VAL A 94 -0.49 5.34 9.54
CA VAL A 94 0.19 5.15 8.25
C VAL A 94 -0.76 5.52 7.13
N SER A 95 -0.35 6.45 6.29
CA SER A 95 -1.13 6.85 5.12
C SER A 95 -1.06 5.78 4.02
N ALA A 96 -2.21 5.48 3.42
CA ALA A 96 -2.32 4.71 2.20
C ALA A 96 -3.19 5.50 1.22
N GLU A 97 -2.56 6.15 0.22
CA GLU A 97 -3.28 6.92 -0.79
C GLU A 97 -4.11 6.00 -1.69
N VAL A 98 -5.27 6.48 -2.16
CA VAL A 98 -6.07 5.75 -3.13
C VAL A 98 -5.31 5.66 -4.45
N SER A 99 -4.77 4.50 -4.70
CA SER A 99 -4.13 4.15 -5.97
C SER A 99 -4.16 2.63 -6.11
N ASP A 100 -3.92 2.14 -7.31
CA ASP A 100 -3.77 0.70 -7.56
C ASP A 100 -2.57 0.11 -6.80
N CYS A 101 -1.68 0.98 -6.28
CA CYS A 101 -0.52 0.62 -5.47
C CYS A 101 -0.81 0.61 -3.95
N MET A 102 -2.04 0.84 -3.52
CA MET A 102 -2.39 0.81 -2.11
C MET A 102 -2.20 -0.58 -1.50
N TYR A 103 -1.51 -0.65 -0.35
CA TYR A 103 -1.37 -1.92 0.36
C TYR A 103 -2.71 -2.33 1.01
N PRO A 104 -3.18 -3.57 0.82
CA PRO A 104 -4.49 -4.03 1.31
C PRO A 104 -4.42 -4.44 2.79
N PHE A 105 -4.18 -3.49 3.69
CA PHE A 105 -4.21 -3.77 5.12
C PHE A 105 -5.60 -4.24 5.59
N ALA A 106 -5.62 -5.16 6.56
CA ALA A 106 -6.83 -5.66 7.19
C ALA A 106 -6.78 -5.49 8.71
N ILE A 107 -7.92 -5.17 9.32
CA ILE A 107 -8.05 -5.05 10.78
C ILE A 107 -7.72 -6.38 11.44
N ASP A 108 -7.12 -6.33 12.62
CA ASP A 108 -6.65 -7.46 13.44
C ASP A 108 -5.46 -8.24 12.86
N HIS A 109 -4.99 -7.93 11.65
CA HIS A 109 -3.79 -8.52 11.08
C HIS A 109 -2.52 -7.79 11.54
N THR A 110 -1.42 -8.53 11.61
CA THR A 110 -0.10 -8.01 11.98
C THR A 110 0.82 -8.00 10.78
N TYR A 111 1.53 -6.88 10.59
CA TYR A 111 2.41 -6.64 9.43
C TYR A 111 3.79 -6.18 9.88
N VAL A 112 4.81 -6.57 9.12
CA VAL A 112 6.09 -5.86 9.06
C VAL A 112 5.94 -4.78 7.99
N VAL A 113 6.00 -3.53 8.41
CA VAL A 113 5.75 -2.37 7.57
C VAL A 113 7.05 -1.66 7.24
N PHE A 114 7.28 -1.42 5.96
CA PHE A 114 8.32 -0.57 5.41
C PHE A 114 7.65 0.67 4.84
N ALA A 115 7.72 1.79 5.54
CA ALA A 115 7.05 3.01 5.14
C ALA A 115 8.06 4.13 4.81
N TRP A 116 7.74 4.92 3.76
CA TRP A 116 8.49 6.14 3.43
C TRP A 116 7.85 7.36 4.10
N LYS A 117 8.46 8.52 3.93
CA LYS A 117 7.88 9.79 4.34
C LYS A 117 6.96 10.31 3.26
N ASP A 118 5.70 10.56 3.60
CA ASP A 118 4.77 11.30 2.75
C ASP A 118 5.13 12.79 2.66
N ALA A 119 4.36 13.56 1.91
CA ALA A 119 4.56 15.00 1.75
C ALA A 119 4.42 15.80 3.07
N LYS A 120 3.77 15.24 4.10
CA LYS A 120 3.63 15.82 5.43
C LYS A 120 4.69 15.34 6.42
N GLY A 121 5.58 14.44 5.98
CA GLY A 121 6.63 13.83 6.78
C GLY A 121 6.18 12.63 7.61
N GLY A 122 4.93 12.21 7.49
CA GLY A 122 4.38 11.01 8.12
C GLY A 122 4.72 9.72 7.38
N PRO A 123 4.50 8.55 8.00
CA PRO A 123 4.71 7.28 7.34
C PRO A 123 3.63 6.97 6.30
N ALA A 124 4.04 6.50 5.13
CA ALA A 124 3.16 6.03 4.07
C ALA A 124 3.63 4.67 3.54
N ALA A 125 2.69 3.80 3.18
CA ALA A 125 2.99 2.47 2.68
C ALA A 125 2.20 2.12 1.42
N SER A 126 2.78 1.27 0.57
CA SER A 126 2.14 0.71 -0.62
C SER A 126 2.62 -0.72 -0.88
N ILE A 127 2.06 -1.37 -1.89
CA ILE A 127 2.54 -2.69 -2.36
C ILE A 127 3.96 -2.63 -2.94
N CYS A 128 4.47 -1.43 -3.25
CA CYS A 128 5.81 -1.23 -3.80
C CYS A 128 6.93 -1.22 -2.74
N THR A 129 6.59 -1.36 -1.47
CA THR A 129 7.57 -1.52 -0.39
C THR A 129 7.70 -2.99 0.01
N ARG A 130 8.67 -3.31 0.89
CA ARG A 130 8.81 -4.66 1.46
C ARG A 130 7.79 -4.95 2.59
N THR A 131 6.69 -4.20 2.63
CA THR A 131 5.61 -4.44 3.59
C THR A 131 4.95 -5.79 3.33
N MET A 132 4.74 -6.58 4.40
CA MET A 132 4.12 -7.89 4.30
C MET A 132 3.50 -8.32 5.63
N GLU A 133 2.61 -9.31 5.59
CA GLU A 133 2.10 -9.94 6.82
C GLU A 133 3.24 -10.56 7.65
N SER A 134 3.20 -10.38 8.96
CA SER A 134 4.23 -10.92 9.87
C SER A 134 4.40 -12.43 9.78
N SER A 135 3.33 -13.15 9.50
CA SER A 135 3.34 -14.61 9.29
C SER A 135 4.25 -15.05 8.12
N LYS A 136 4.51 -14.16 7.16
CA LYS A 136 5.34 -14.40 5.96
C LYS A 136 6.71 -13.73 6.05
N ALA A 137 6.98 -12.97 7.13
CA ALA A 137 8.13 -12.06 7.24
C ALA A 137 9.36 -12.68 7.94
N GLY A 138 9.41 -13.99 8.17
CA GLY A 138 10.45 -14.64 8.98
C GLY A 138 11.88 -14.29 8.55
N GLU A 139 12.19 -14.40 7.25
CA GLU A 139 13.51 -14.06 6.70
C GLU A 139 13.82 -12.57 6.82
N VAL A 140 12.83 -11.71 6.58
CA VAL A 140 12.97 -10.26 6.70
C VAL A 140 13.25 -9.86 8.14
N ILE A 141 12.51 -10.43 9.10
CA ILE A 141 12.70 -10.20 10.54
C ILE A 141 14.09 -10.65 10.97
N ALA A 142 14.54 -11.80 10.50
CA ALA A 142 15.89 -12.31 10.79
C ALA A 142 16.97 -11.35 10.24
N ALA A 143 16.81 -10.85 9.01
CA ALA A 143 17.74 -9.90 8.40
C ALA A 143 17.72 -8.52 9.08
N LEU A 144 16.55 -8.09 9.57
CA LEU A 144 16.42 -6.86 10.37
C LEU A 144 17.14 -6.96 11.72
N GLY A 145 17.27 -8.16 12.30
CA GLY A 145 17.93 -8.40 13.57
C GLY A 145 17.18 -7.78 14.77
N PRO A 146 17.89 -7.35 15.84
CA PRO A 146 17.27 -6.87 17.06
C PRO A 146 16.35 -5.65 16.82
N ALA A 147 15.15 -5.68 17.39
CA ALA A 147 14.19 -4.59 17.40
C ALA A 147 14.16 -3.90 18.76
N THR A 148 13.60 -2.70 18.81
CA THR A 148 13.29 -1.97 20.05
C THR A 148 11.80 -2.03 20.35
N ALA A 149 11.43 -2.10 21.63
CA ALA A 149 10.06 -1.92 22.03
C ALA A 149 9.63 -0.45 21.87
N PRO A 150 8.37 -0.16 21.51
CA PRO A 150 7.86 1.20 21.52
C PRO A 150 7.83 1.72 22.96
N LYS A 151 8.03 3.03 23.11
CA LYS A 151 7.95 3.68 24.44
C LYS A 151 6.49 3.68 24.90
N SER A 152 6.24 3.25 26.15
CA SER A 152 4.99 3.55 26.84
C SER A 152 4.93 5.06 27.05
N LEU A 153 3.79 5.67 26.76
CA LEU A 153 3.46 7.03 27.21
C LEU A 153 3.37 7.06 28.72
#